data_ef6c14cde5b97c609ef42ed0ee4f24a1
#
_entry.id   ef6c14cde5b97c609ef42ed0ee4f24a1
#
_cell.length_a   1.000
_cell.length_b   1.000
_cell.length_c   1.000
_cell.angle_alpha   90.00
_cell.angle_beta   90.00
_cell.angle_gamma   90.00
#
_symmetry.space_group_name_H-M   'P 1'
#
loop_
_entity.id
_entity.type
_entity.pdbx_description
1 polymer ?
#
loop_
_entity_poly.entity_id
_entity_poly.type
_entity_poly.pdbx_seq_one_letter_code
_entity_poly.pdbx_strand_id
1 'polypeptide(L)'
;MKGIILAGGKGTRLFPLTINQSKHLLPVYNKPMIFYPLSTLILAGANDFAIITSEEFADSYHKALSICDDIGIRFQILIQKEPLGVGHGISVAKEFISGESFWYMLGDNFFFGPDFGLKLLEFSKLSNGTTFSSHCFAYRVLDSSQYGVVAFDDLENPIKLIEKPRNQISPWAIPGLYYFDSRAVEFSEHLSPSSRGEIEILSILEKYLQLNSLNVHKVSRGNSWFDLGTFESLLTASNFVHLIEARQGLQIGNPIEAAKEIGLISDLEAQKMNLSYFNH
;
A
#
# COMPACT_ATOMS: atom_id res chain seq x y z
N MET A 1 -10.57 -9.42 -7.10
CA MET A 1 -10.20 -8.01 -6.91
C MET A 1 -8.71 -7.85 -7.18
N LYS A 2 -8.33 -6.82 -7.93
CA LYS A 2 -6.92 -6.54 -8.26
C LYS A 2 -6.26 -5.72 -7.19
N GLY A 3 -4.99 -6.04 -6.87
CA GLY A 3 -4.12 -5.31 -5.98
C GLY A 3 -2.82 -4.93 -6.66
N ILE A 4 -2.37 -3.71 -6.51
CA ILE A 4 -1.10 -3.23 -7.07
C ILE A 4 -0.23 -2.73 -5.93
N ILE A 5 1.00 -3.23 -5.86
CA ILE A 5 1.99 -2.78 -4.89
C ILE A 5 3.15 -2.11 -5.63
N LEU A 6 3.37 -0.82 -5.36
CA LEU A 6 4.51 -0.09 -5.91
C LEU A 6 5.75 -0.31 -5.04
N ALA A 7 6.72 -1.01 -5.60
CA ALA A 7 7.96 -1.40 -4.95
C ALA A 7 9.22 -1.01 -5.75
N GLY A 8 9.14 0.04 -6.56
CA GLY A 8 10.20 0.48 -7.51
C GLY A 8 11.17 1.55 -7.00
N GLY A 9 11.03 2.04 -5.78
CA GLY A 9 11.87 3.12 -5.25
C GLY A 9 13.32 2.70 -4.95
N LYS A 10 14.30 3.58 -5.20
CA LYS A 10 15.75 3.33 -4.99
C LYS A 10 16.18 3.14 -3.52
N GLY A 11 15.33 3.50 -2.55
CA GLY A 11 15.62 3.32 -1.12
C GLY A 11 16.85 4.09 -0.61
N THR A 12 17.19 5.23 -1.19
CA THR A 12 18.41 5.99 -0.90
C THR A 12 18.53 6.42 0.56
N ARG A 13 17.40 6.68 1.24
CA ARG A 13 17.36 7.04 2.66
C ARG A 13 17.72 5.87 3.60
N LEU A 14 17.70 4.64 3.09
CA LEU A 14 18.08 3.42 3.83
C LEU A 14 19.45 2.87 3.39
N PHE A 15 20.23 3.65 2.61
CA PHE A 15 21.61 3.27 2.32
C PHE A 15 22.44 3.24 3.61
N PRO A 16 23.29 2.23 3.86
CA PRO A 16 23.78 1.21 2.92
C PRO A 16 22.97 -0.09 2.86
N LEU A 17 21.85 -0.26 3.59
CA LEU A 17 21.07 -1.50 3.58
C LEU A 17 20.52 -1.86 2.19
N THR A 18 20.40 -0.87 1.32
CA THR A 18 19.82 -1.01 -0.02
C THR A 18 20.86 -1.15 -1.14
N ILE A 19 22.14 -1.45 -0.82
CA ILE A 19 23.21 -1.60 -1.82
C ILE A 19 22.89 -2.72 -2.83
N ASN A 20 22.44 -3.88 -2.34
CA ASN A 20 22.27 -5.09 -3.14
C ASN A 20 20.85 -5.66 -3.08
N GLN A 21 19.89 -4.90 -2.55
CA GLN A 21 18.51 -5.36 -2.43
C GLN A 21 17.51 -4.21 -2.44
N SER A 22 16.30 -4.49 -2.91
CA SER A 22 15.19 -3.54 -2.81
C SER A 22 14.87 -3.27 -1.33
N LYS A 23 14.55 -2.00 -1.02
CA LYS A 23 14.15 -1.63 0.35
C LYS A 23 12.95 -2.43 0.86
N HIS A 24 12.03 -2.80 -0.03
CA HIS A 24 10.82 -3.54 0.33
C HIS A 24 11.07 -5.02 0.67
N LEU A 25 12.29 -5.51 0.42
CA LEU A 25 12.75 -6.84 0.85
C LEU A 25 13.57 -6.78 2.14
N LEU A 26 13.85 -5.58 2.68
CA LEU A 26 14.44 -5.43 4.01
C LEU A 26 13.49 -6.00 5.07
N PRO A 27 14.04 -6.63 6.12
CA PRO A 27 13.21 -7.16 7.19
C PRO A 27 12.58 -6.04 8.03
N VAL A 28 11.31 -6.20 8.34
CA VAL A 28 10.63 -5.50 9.42
C VAL A 28 10.33 -6.55 10.48
N TYR A 29 11.11 -6.54 11.55
CA TYR A 29 11.20 -7.58 12.56
C TYR A 29 11.59 -8.94 11.95
N ASN A 30 10.64 -9.83 11.66
CA ASN A 30 10.86 -11.22 11.23
C ASN A 30 10.37 -11.54 9.81
N LYS A 31 9.90 -10.54 9.05
CA LYS A 31 9.33 -10.71 7.71
C LYS A 31 9.81 -9.61 6.75
N PRO A 32 9.89 -9.89 5.43
CA PRO A 32 10.14 -8.85 4.44
C PRO A 32 9.09 -7.73 4.49
N MET A 33 9.52 -6.49 4.33
CA MET A 33 8.65 -5.31 4.34
C MET A 33 7.43 -5.44 3.41
N ILE A 34 7.62 -6.02 2.22
CA ILE A 34 6.56 -6.20 1.22
C ILE A 34 5.39 -7.06 1.72
N PHE A 35 5.58 -7.91 2.73
CA PHE A 35 4.53 -8.77 3.26
C PHE A 35 3.44 -7.98 3.99
N TYR A 36 3.77 -6.83 4.56
CA TYR A 36 2.81 -5.98 5.26
C TYR A 36 1.78 -5.36 4.31
N PRO A 37 2.16 -4.64 3.23
CA PRO A 37 1.17 -4.17 2.26
C PRO A 37 0.47 -5.32 1.53
N LEU A 38 1.16 -6.43 1.23
CA LEU A 38 0.54 -7.62 0.63
C LEU A 38 -0.58 -8.15 1.53
N SER A 39 -0.31 -8.40 2.81
CA SER A 39 -1.31 -8.87 3.78
C SER A 39 -2.48 -7.89 3.93
N THR A 40 -2.20 -6.59 3.95
CA THR A 40 -3.24 -5.56 4.01
C THR A 40 -4.19 -5.65 2.81
N LEU A 41 -3.65 -5.81 1.60
CA LEU A 41 -4.47 -5.92 0.40
C LEU A 41 -5.17 -7.27 0.26
N ILE A 42 -4.57 -8.37 0.76
CA ILE A 42 -5.26 -9.67 0.87
C ILE A 42 -6.49 -9.52 1.77
N LEU A 43 -6.33 -8.93 2.97
CA LEU A 43 -7.44 -8.65 3.88
C LEU A 43 -8.51 -7.75 3.24
N ALA A 44 -8.13 -6.84 2.33
CA ALA A 44 -9.06 -6.05 1.54
C ALA A 44 -9.76 -6.84 0.41
N GLY A 45 -9.47 -8.14 0.27
CA GLY A 45 -10.09 -9.03 -0.71
C GLY A 45 -9.38 -9.09 -2.07
N ALA A 46 -8.16 -8.52 -2.19
CA ALA A 46 -7.37 -8.68 -3.40
C ALA A 46 -6.77 -10.11 -3.46
N ASN A 47 -6.81 -10.72 -4.66
CA ASN A 47 -6.30 -12.07 -4.91
C ASN A 47 -5.56 -12.20 -6.26
N ASP A 48 -5.38 -11.09 -6.95
CA ASP A 48 -4.64 -10.98 -8.20
C ASP A 48 -3.78 -9.73 -8.12
N PHE A 49 -2.44 -9.89 -8.15
CA PHE A 49 -1.53 -8.81 -7.80
C PHE A 49 -0.58 -8.45 -8.93
N ALA A 50 -0.29 -7.15 -9.06
CA ALA A 50 0.87 -6.64 -9.77
C ALA A 50 1.86 -6.01 -8.78
N ILE A 51 3.10 -6.45 -8.82
CA ILE A 51 4.20 -5.86 -8.06
C ILE A 51 5.05 -5.05 -9.03
N ILE A 52 5.06 -3.73 -8.85
CA ILE A 52 5.81 -2.83 -9.73
C ILE A 52 7.20 -2.59 -9.14
N THR A 53 8.23 -3.00 -9.86
CA THR A 53 9.63 -2.89 -9.40
C THR A 53 10.58 -2.55 -10.54
N SER A 54 11.88 -2.37 -10.25
CA SER A 54 12.94 -2.30 -11.26
C SER A 54 13.32 -3.71 -11.74
N GLU A 55 13.86 -3.80 -12.94
CA GLU A 55 14.30 -5.06 -13.55
C GLU A 55 15.33 -5.80 -12.67
N GLU A 56 16.23 -5.05 -12.06
CA GLU A 56 17.28 -5.57 -11.17
C GLU A 56 16.76 -6.46 -10.03
N PHE A 57 15.57 -6.17 -9.49
CA PHE A 57 15.04 -6.88 -8.33
C PHE A 57 13.89 -7.85 -8.65
N ALA A 58 13.50 -8.01 -9.92
CA ALA A 58 12.37 -8.84 -10.33
C ALA A 58 12.47 -10.28 -9.78
N ASP A 59 13.60 -10.94 -9.96
CA ASP A 59 13.84 -12.31 -9.49
C ASP A 59 13.80 -12.41 -7.95
N SER A 60 14.24 -11.38 -7.25
CA SER A 60 14.19 -11.34 -5.79
C SER A 60 12.75 -11.28 -5.27
N TYR A 61 11.88 -10.55 -5.97
CA TYR A 61 10.46 -10.52 -5.64
C TYR A 61 9.77 -11.85 -5.98
N HIS A 62 10.08 -12.49 -7.12
CA HIS A 62 9.55 -13.82 -7.42
C HIS A 62 9.88 -14.82 -6.31
N LYS A 63 11.12 -14.81 -5.81
CA LYS A 63 11.52 -15.69 -4.70
C LYS A 63 10.81 -15.34 -3.39
N ALA A 64 10.75 -14.05 -3.03
CA ALA A 64 10.14 -13.63 -1.78
C ALA A 64 8.63 -13.88 -1.74
N LEU A 65 7.96 -13.80 -2.89
CA LEU A 65 6.52 -13.94 -3.01
C LEU A 65 6.05 -15.33 -3.45
N SER A 66 6.94 -16.32 -3.52
CA SER A 66 6.56 -17.73 -3.84
C SER A 66 5.50 -18.30 -2.90
N ILE A 67 5.41 -17.79 -1.68
CA ILE A 67 4.35 -18.09 -0.71
C ILE A 67 2.93 -17.81 -1.25
N CYS A 68 2.79 -16.89 -2.21
CA CYS A 68 1.51 -16.54 -2.81
C CYS A 68 0.90 -17.72 -3.58
N ASP A 69 1.74 -18.53 -4.24
CA ASP A 69 1.28 -19.68 -5.01
C ASP A 69 0.60 -20.71 -4.10
N ASP A 70 1.15 -20.93 -2.90
CA ASP A 70 0.63 -21.88 -1.92
C ASP A 70 -0.69 -21.44 -1.29
N ILE A 71 -0.91 -20.13 -1.17
CA ILE A 71 -2.16 -19.58 -0.63
C ILE A 71 -3.20 -19.23 -1.70
N GLY A 72 -2.96 -19.66 -2.97
CA GLY A 72 -3.89 -19.46 -4.07
C GLY A 72 -4.00 -18.01 -4.58
N ILE A 73 -2.97 -17.20 -4.35
CA ILE A 73 -2.88 -15.80 -4.80
C ILE A 73 -2.01 -15.74 -6.05
N ARG A 74 -2.54 -15.13 -7.11
CA ARG A 74 -1.78 -14.87 -8.33
C ARG A 74 -1.03 -13.56 -8.21
N PHE A 75 0.19 -13.53 -8.71
CA PHE A 75 0.94 -12.28 -8.87
C PHE A 75 1.78 -12.26 -10.14
N GLN A 76 2.05 -11.06 -10.62
CA GLN A 76 2.99 -10.80 -11.69
C GLN A 76 3.89 -9.63 -11.35
N ILE A 77 5.10 -9.65 -11.86
CA ILE A 77 6.06 -8.56 -11.73
C ILE A 77 5.94 -7.65 -12.95
N LEU A 78 5.75 -6.36 -12.70
CA LEU A 78 5.76 -5.33 -13.74
C LEU A 78 7.00 -4.45 -13.58
N ILE A 79 7.69 -4.19 -14.69
CA ILE A 79 8.94 -3.42 -14.66
C ILE A 79 8.65 -1.95 -14.89
N GLN A 80 8.98 -1.13 -13.89
CA GLN A 80 9.05 0.31 -14.02
C GLN A 80 10.47 0.69 -14.45
N LYS A 81 10.68 0.93 -15.75
CA LYS A 81 12.01 1.24 -16.31
C LYS A 81 12.61 2.52 -15.74
N GLU A 82 11.77 3.53 -15.54
CA GLU A 82 12.15 4.83 -15.01
C GLU A 82 11.30 5.19 -13.78
N PRO A 83 11.90 5.63 -12.67
CA PRO A 83 11.19 5.96 -11.44
C PRO A 83 10.52 7.34 -11.55
N LEU A 84 9.54 7.48 -12.43
CA LEU A 84 8.85 8.74 -12.73
C LEU A 84 7.77 9.11 -11.69
N GLY A 85 7.80 8.52 -10.52
CA GLY A 85 6.90 8.85 -9.41
C GLY A 85 5.82 7.81 -9.14
N VAL A 86 5.06 8.06 -8.06
CA VAL A 86 4.04 7.13 -7.57
C VAL A 86 2.86 6.99 -8.54
N GLY A 87 2.41 8.09 -9.13
CA GLY A 87 1.32 8.08 -10.10
C GLY A 87 1.66 7.35 -11.40
N HIS A 88 2.94 7.35 -11.82
CA HIS A 88 3.40 6.62 -13.00
C HIS A 88 3.21 5.10 -12.88
N GLY A 89 3.27 4.56 -11.67
CA GLY A 89 3.03 3.13 -11.45
C GLY A 89 1.66 2.66 -11.95
N ILE A 90 0.64 3.53 -11.94
CA ILE A 90 -0.70 3.20 -12.46
C ILE A 90 -0.66 3.01 -13.98
N SER A 91 0.05 3.88 -14.72
CA SER A 91 0.23 3.72 -16.18
C SER A 91 1.00 2.43 -16.51
N VAL A 92 2.03 2.09 -15.73
CA VAL A 92 2.78 0.82 -15.89
C VAL A 92 1.88 -0.40 -15.74
N ALA A 93 0.87 -0.31 -14.86
CA ALA A 93 -0.07 -1.40 -14.59
C ALA A 93 -1.32 -1.41 -15.50
N LYS A 94 -1.40 -0.58 -16.52
CA LYS A 94 -2.57 -0.40 -17.39
C LYS A 94 -3.15 -1.71 -17.92
N GLU A 95 -2.30 -2.57 -18.48
CA GLU A 95 -2.74 -3.86 -19.04
C GLU A 95 -3.23 -4.82 -17.94
N PHE A 96 -2.56 -4.81 -16.79
CA PHE A 96 -3.01 -5.57 -15.62
C PHE A 96 -4.37 -5.07 -15.13
N ILE A 97 -4.57 -3.76 -15.01
CA ILE A 97 -5.83 -3.14 -14.56
C ILE A 97 -6.98 -3.52 -15.48
N SER A 98 -6.77 -3.47 -16.81
CA SER A 98 -7.73 -3.95 -17.81
C SER A 98 -9.17 -3.42 -17.63
N GLY A 99 -9.30 -2.14 -17.25
CA GLY A 99 -10.59 -1.48 -17.09
C GLY A 99 -11.32 -1.76 -15.77
N GLU A 100 -10.75 -2.54 -14.87
CA GLU A 100 -11.33 -2.85 -13.56
C GLU A 100 -10.93 -1.83 -12.48
N SER A 101 -11.68 -1.79 -11.38
CA SER A 101 -11.26 -1.10 -10.16
C SER A 101 -10.18 -1.90 -9.42
N PHE A 102 -9.30 -1.20 -8.71
CA PHE A 102 -8.14 -1.82 -8.08
C PHE A 102 -7.70 -1.12 -6.80
N TRP A 103 -7.11 -1.88 -5.92
CA TRP A 103 -6.31 -1.34 -4.81
C TRP A 103 -4.91 -0.98 -5.29
N TYR A 104 -4.40 0.16 -4.82
CA TYR A 104 -3.04 0.62 -5.08
C TYR A 104 -2.37 0.98 -3.76
N MET A 105 -1.24 0.35 -3.45
CA MET A 105 -0.54 0.55 -2.18
C MET A 105 0.96 0.70 -2.38
N LEU A 106 1.57 1.58 -1.60
CA LEU A 106 3.02 1.72 -1.56
C LEU A 106 3.63 0.55 -0.77
N GLY A 107 4.71 -0.02 -1.30
CA GLY A 107 5.36 -1.22 -0.74
C GLY A 107 6.08 -1.00 0.60
N ASP A 108 6.23 0.25 1.01
CA ASP A 108 6.82 0.67 2.29
C ASP A 108 5.80 1.20 3.29
N ASN A 109 4.51 1.03 3.01
CA ASN A 109 3.45 1.42 3.93
C ASN A 109 2.92 0.21 4.71
N PHE A 110 2.81 0.38 6.01
CA PHE A 110 2.32 -0.63 6.92
C PHE A 110 1.18 -0.06 7.76
N PHE A 111 0.04 -0.78 7.76
CA PHE A 111 -1.13 -0.45 8.57
C PHE A 111 -1.41 -1.57 9.57
N PHE A 112 -1.79 -1.20 10.77
CA PHE A 112 -2.24 -2.13 11.79
C PHE A 112 -3.29 -1.48 12.69
N GLY A 113 -4.32 -2.23 13.03
CA GLY A 113 -5.32 -1.80 13.99
C GLY A 113 -6.54 -2.69 13.98
N PRO A 114 -7.42 -2.52 14.99
CA PRO A 114 -8.62 -3.32 15.13
C PRO A 114 -9.48 -3.27 13.87
N ASP A 115 -9.74 -4.44 13.29
CA ASP A 115 -10.65 -4.65 12.15
C ASP A 115 -10.28 -3.82 10.89
N PHE A 116 -9.05 -3.28 10.79
CA PHE A 116 -8.69 -2.43 9.67
C PHE A 116 -8.83 -3.17 8.33
N GLY A 117 -8.28 -4.39 8.23
CA GLY A 117 -8.40 -5.22 7.04
C GLY A 117 -9.86 -5.59 6.71
N LEU A 118 -10.65 -5.96 7.71
CA LEU A 118 -12.07 -6.29 7.51
C LEU A 118 -12.89 -5.09 7.02
N LYS A 119 -12.60 -3.90 7.52
CA LYS A 119 -13.22 -2.65 7.00
C LYS A 119 -12.86 -2.39 5.54
N LEU A 120 -11.62 -2.68 5.13
CA LEU A 120 -11.23 -2.60 3.72
C LEU A 120 -11.97 -3.65 2.88
N LEU A 121 -12.19 -4.87 3.40
CA LEU A 121 -12.95 -5.91 2.72
C LEU A 121 -14.42 -5.53 2.54
N GLU A 122 -15.06 -5.01 3.58
CA GLU A 122 -16.44 -4.50 3.49
C GLU A 122 -16.54 -3.37 2.46
N PHE A 123 -15.61 -2.43 2.50
CA PHE A 123 -15.49 -1.36 1.51
C PHE A 123 -15.38 -1.92 0.09
N SER A 124 -14.49 -2.89 -0.15
CA SER A 124 -14.31 -3.52 -1.45
C SER A 124 -15.60 -4.14 -1.99
N LYS A 125 -16.37 -4.80 -1.13
CA LYS A 125 -17.65 -5.42 -1.50
C LYS A 125 -18.71 -4.39 -1.88
N LEU A 126 -18.74 -3.26 -1.21
CA LEU A 126 -19.71 -2.18 -1.47
C LEU A 126 -19.33 -1.38 -2.72
N SER A 127 -18.04 -1.18 -2.98
CA SER A 127 -17.54 -0.35 -4.09
C SER A 127 -17.43 -1.09 -5.42
N ASN A 128 -17.59 -2.42 -5.42
CA ASN A 128 -17.42 -3.24 -6.60
C ASN A 128 -18.59 -3.02 -7.60
N GLY A 129 -18.33 -2.23 -8.63
CA GLY A 129 -19.22 -2.09 -9.80
C GLY A 129 -20.27 -0.98 -9.77
N THR A 130 -20.30 -0.09 -8.78
CA THR A 130 -21.42 0.82 -8.63
C THR A 130 -21.15 2.32 -8.80
N THR A 131 -19.91 2.79 -8.70
CA THR A 131 -19.63 4.23 -8.85
C THR A 131 -18.24 4.51 -9.39
N PHE A 132 -18.14 5.41 -10.33
CA PHE A 132 -16.90 6.02 -10.75
C PHE A 132 -16.35 6.90 -9.63
N SER A 133 -15.49 6.36 -8.78
CA SER A 133 -14.91 7.07 -7.63
C SER A 133 -13.52 6.59 -7.30
N SER A 134 -12.77 7.47 -6.64
CA SER A 134 -11.52 7.12 -5.95
C SER A 134 -11.69 7.27 -4.47
N HIS A 135 -10.94 6.47 -3.73
CA HIS A 135 -10.90 6.54 -2.28
C HIS A 135 -9.45 6.58 -1.80
N CYS A 136 -9.18 7.47 -0.86
CA CYS A 136 -7.93 7.52 -0.14
C CYS A 136 -8.19 7.63 1.36
N PHE A 137 -7.12 7.48 2.14
CA PHE A 137 -7.19 7.51 3.59
C PHE A 137 -6.50 8.78 4.12
N ALA A 138 -6.96 9.28 5.25
CA ALA A 138 -6.36 10.41 5.94
C ALA A 138 -5.98 9.98 7.36
N TYR A 139 -4.68 10.05 7.68
CA TYR A 139 -4.13 9.70 8.98
C TYR A 139 -3.62 10.94 9.68
N ARG A 140 -4.01 11.13 10.95
CA ARG A 140 -3.62 12.31 11.71
C ARG A 140 -2.19 12.16 12.23
N VAL A 141 -1.31 13.09 11.83
CA VAL A 141 0.10 13.17 12.25
C VAL A 141 0.41 14.47 12.97
N LEU A 142 1.50 14.49 13.74
CA LEU A 142 1.99 15.72 14.39
C LEU A 142 2.67 16.63 13.37
N ASP A 143 3.51 16.09 12.50
CA ASP A 143 4.17 16.82 11.41
C ASP A 143 3.77 16.19 10.08
N SER A 144 3.05 16.97 9.27
CA SER A 144 2.57 16.54 7.96
C SER A 144 3.44 17.01 6.80
N SER A 145 4.54 17.72 7.04
CA SER A 145 5.39 18.35 6.01
C SER A 145 6.05 17.34 5.05
N GLN A 146 6.19 16.08 5.45
CA GLN A 146 6.82 15.03 4.67
C GLN A 146 5.86 14.26 3.76
N TYR A 147 4.56 14.53 3.85
CA TYR A 147 3.50 13.76 3.22
C TYR A 147 2.63 14.63 2.32
N GLY A 148 1.91 13.98 1.41
CA GLY A 148 0.73 14.57 0.84
C GLY A 148 -0.32 14.79 1.92
N VAL A 149 -1.01 15.91 1.90
CA VAL A 149 -2.02 16.27 2.91
C VAL A 149 -3.35 16.60 2.28
N VAL A 150 -4.42 16.34 3.03
CA VAL A 150 -5.77 16.76 2.68
C VAL A 150 -6.26 17.80 3.69
N ALA A 151 -6.85 18.89 3.19
CA ALA A 151 -7.59 19.87 3.99
C ALA A 151 -9.10 19.64 3.80
N PHE A 152 -9.84 19.83 4.89
CA PHE A 152 -11.30 19.67 4.94
C PHE A 152 -11.97 21.01 5.25
N ASP A 153 -13.20 21.19 4.81
CA ASP A 153 -14.09 22.25 5.26
C ASP A 153 -14.73 21.92 6.62
N ASP A 154 -15.59 22.82 7.11
CA ASP A 154 -16.28 22.66 8.40
C ASP A 154 -17.32 21.50 8.36
N LEU A 155 -17.70 21.03 7.19
CA LEU A 155 -18.60 19.88 6.96
C LEU A 155 -17.84 18.58 6.71
N GLU A 156 -16.52 18.61 6.90
CA GLU A 156 -15.62 17.47 6.70
C GLU A 156 -15.50 17.00 5.23
N ASN A 157 -15.86 17.84 4.25
CA ASN A 157 -15.57 17.54 2.85
C ASN A 157 -14.12 17.86 2.50
N PRO A 158 -13.43 17.03 1.69
CA PRO A 158 -12.10 17.34 1.21
C PRO A 158 -12.16 18.52 0.23
N ILE A 159 -11.40 19.58 0.49
CA ILE A 159 -11.41 20.79 -0.34
C ILE A 159 -10.07 21.04 -1.04
N LYS A 160 -9.00 20.46 -0.56
CA LYS A 160 -7.66 20.70 -1.12
C LYS A 160 -6.71 19.55 -0.80
N LEU A 161 -5.88 19.21 -1.78
CA LEU A 161 -4.77 18.27 -1.64
C LEU A 161 -3.46 19.03 -1.88
N ILE A 162 -2.40 18.75 -1.10
CA ILE A 162 -1.12 19.44 -1.24
C ILE A 162 0.01 18.46 -0.98
N GLU A 163 0.91 18.32 -1.95
CA GLU A 163 2.10 17.49 -1.80
C GLU A 163 3.15 18.21 -0.97
N LYS A 164 3.55 17.61 0.14
CA LYS A 164 4.65 18.06 1.03
C LYS A 164 4.68 19.57 1.28
N PRO A 165 3.65 20.12 1.94
CA PRO A 165 3.53 21.54 2.14
C PRO A 165 4.68 22.07 3.01
N ARG A 166 5.27 23.23 2.65
CA ARG A 166 6.32 23.88 3.45
C ARG A 166 5.86 24.29 4.86
N ASN A 167 4.58 24.65 4.97
CA ASN A 167 3.94 24.98 6.24
C ASN A 167 2.86 23.96 6.52
N GLN A 168 2.62 23.65 7.79
CA GLN A 168 1.56 22.74 8.19
C GLN A 168 0.19 23.34 7.91
N ILE A 169 -0.46 22.89 6.84
CA ILE A 169 -1.78 23.38 6.40
C ILE A 169 -2.88 22.50 7.00
N SER A 170 -2.61 21.22 7.18
CA SER A 170 -3.52 20.24 7.71
C SER A 170 -2.74 19.16 8.48
N PRO A 171 -3.27 18.64 9.60
CA PRO A 171 -2.66 17.50 10.29
C PRO A 171 -2.97 16.15 9.61
N TRP A 172 -3.71 16.14 8.51
CA TRP A 172 -4.20 14.94 7.86
C TRP A 172 -3.31 14.55 6.69
N ALA A 173 -2.35 13.67 6.95
CA ALA A 173 -1.50 13.06 5.93
C ALA A 173 -2.30 12.03 5.12
N ILE A 174 -1.98 11.89 3.84
CA ILE A 174 -2.52 10.86 2.95
C ILE A 174 -1.51 9.71 2.89
N PRO A 175 -1.78 8.57 3.56
CA PRO A 175 -0.95 7.38 3.45
C PRO A 175 -0.98 6.77 2.06
N GLY A 176 0.00 5.91 1.79
CA GLY A 176 0.12 5.22 0.51
C GLY A 176 -0.84 4.04 0.34
N LEU A 177 -2.13 4.24 0.55
CA LEU A 177 -3.20 3.26 0.33
C LEU A 177 -4.37 3.92 -0.38
N TYR A 178 -4.74 3.39 -1.55
CA TYR A 178 -5.74 3.98 -2.43
C TYR A 178 -6.62 2.89 -3.05
N TYR A 179 -7.86 3.25 -3.33
CA TYR A 179 -8.74 2.48 -4.20
C TYR A 179 -9.16 3.35 -5.37
N PHE A 180 -8.97 2.87 -6.58
CA PHE A 180 -9.26 3.59 -7.81
C PHE A 180 -10.22 2.81 -8.71
N ASP A 181 -11.06 3.53 -9.44
CA ASP A 181 -11.67 3.01 -10.65
C ASP A 181 -10.69 3.10 -11.84
N SER A 182 -11.09 2.54 -12.99
CA SER A 182 -10.24 2.45 -14.18
C SER A 182 -9.82 3.81 -14.78
N ARG A 183 -10.53 4.91 -14.49
CA ARG A 183 -10.18 6.26 -14.98
C ARG A 183 -8.83 6.74 -14.47
N ALA A 184 -8.35 6.20 -13.34
CA ALA A 184 -7.03 6.53 -12.83
C ALA A 184 -5.92 6.26 -13.85
N VAL A 185 -6.09 5.28 -14.72
CA VAL A 185 -5.14 4.98 -15.81
C VAL A 185 -5.09 6.16 -16.79
N GLU A 186 -6.23 6.60 -17.29
CA GLU A 186 -6.32 7.75 -18.20
C GLU A 186 -5.72 9.01 -17.55
N PHE A 187 -6.07 9.28 -16.30
CA PHE A 187 -5.50 10.43 -15.58
C PHE A 187 -3.99 10.33 -15.47
N SER A 188 -3.45 9.15 -15.12
CA SER A 188 -2.00 8.97 -14.98
C SER A 188 -1.23 9.16 -16.29
N GLU A 189 -1.81 8.77 -17.42
CA GLU A 189 -1.19 8.91 -18.75
C GLU A 189 -1.16 10.37 -19.26
N HIS A 190 -2.09 11.21 -18.80
CA HIS A 190 -2.22 12.60 -19.24
C HIS A 190 -1.58 13.62 -18.28
N LEU A 191 -0.99 13.18 -17.16
CA LEU A 191 -0.29 14.07 -16.25
C LEU A 191 1.13 14.36 -16.70
N SER A 192 1.53 15.61 -16.55
CA SER A 192 2.92 16.02 -16.68
C SER A 192 3.64 15.87 -15.33
N PRO A 193 4.95 15.56 -15.33
CA PRO A 193 5.74 15.56 -14.12
C PRO A 193 5.67 16.90 -13.37
N SER A 194 5.63 16.82 -12.04
CA SER A 194 5.69 17.99 -11.14
C SER A 194 7.04 18.71 -11.24
N SER A 195 7.21 19.79 -10.49
CA SER A 195 8.52 20.47 -10.33
C SER A 195 9.61 19.56 -9.74
N ARG A 196 9.24 18.42 -9.18
CA ARG A 196 10.14 17.37 -8.67
C ARG A 196 10.54 16.35 -9.74
N GLY A 197 9.98 16.44 -10.94
CA GLY A 197 10.16 15.48 -12.02
C GLY A 197 9.37 14.18 -11.84
N GLU A 198 8.35 14.17 -10.97
CA GLU A 198 7.54 12.99 -10.64
C GLU A 198 6.09 13.17 -11.06
N ILE A 199 5.44 12.10 -11.53
CA ILE A 199 3.99 12.02 -11.67
C ILE A 199 3.43 11.69 -10.29
N GLU A 200 2.89 12.73 -9.64
CA GLU A 200 2.43 12.65 -8.26
C GLU A 200 1.07 11.94 -8.20
N ILE A 201 0.90 11.08 -7.20
CA ILE A 201 -0.38 10.41 -6.96
C ILE A 201 -1.47 11.42 -6.57
N LEU A 202 -1.09 12.49 -5.86
CA LEU A 202 -2.02 13.55 -5.48
C LEU A 202 -2.63 14.24 -6.70
N SER A 203 -1.88 14.39 -7.79
CA SER A 203 -2.42 15.00 -9.02
C SER A 203 -3.53 14.13 -9.66
N ILE A 204 -3.44 12.80 -9.49
CA ILE A 204 -4.53 11.90 -9.87
C ILE A 204 -5.73 12.10 -8.94
N LEU A 205 -5.51 12.14 -7.62
CA LEU A 205 -6.59 12.40 -6.64
C LEU A 205 -7.25 13.77 -6.85
N GLU A 206 -6.49 14.80 -7.25
CA GLU A 206 -7.02 16.12 -7.58
C GLU A 206 -8.00 16.08 -8.75
N LYS A 207 -7.78 15.21 -9.77
CA LYS A 207 -8.76 15.00 -10.84
C LYS A 207 -10.07 14.46 -10.30
N TYR A 208 -10.02 13.49 -9.38
CA TYR A 208 -11.22 12.97 -8.73
C TYR A 208 -11.89 14.03 -7.83
N LEU A 209 -11.13 14.85 -7.13
CA LEU A 209 -11.66 15.96 -6.32
C LEU A 209 -12.40 16.97 -7.19
N GLN A 210 -11.82 17.37 -8.32
CA GLN A 210 -12.46 18.29 -9.29
C GLN A 210 -13.76 17.73 -9.89
N LEU A 211 -13.86 16.39 -9.99
CA LEU A 211 -15.04 15.69 -10.49
C LEU A 211 -16.07 15.37 -9.38
N ASN A 212 -15.84 15.83 -8.14
CA ASN A 212 -16.65 15.48 -6.96
C ASN A 212 -16.78 13.95 -6.77
N SER A 213 -15.74 13.20 -7.11
CA SER A 213 -15.71 11.75 -7.04
C SER A 213 -14.54 11.20 -6.21
N LEU A 214 -13.92 12.03 -5.35
CA LEU A 214 -12.95 11.65 -4.35
C LEU A 214 -13.61 11.45 -2.99
N ASN A 215 -13.42 10.29 -2.40
CA ASN A 215 -13.83 10.00 -1.03
C ASN A 215 -12.58 9.86 -0.13
N VAL A 216 -12.56 10.57 0.99
CA VAL A 216 -11.46 10.53 1.94
C VAL A 216 -11.91 9.93 3.25
N HIS A 217 -11.28 8.82 3.66
CA HIS A 217 -11.62 8.10 4.89
C HIS A 217 -10.63 8.43 6.01
N LYS A 218 -11.10 9.09 7.06
CA LYS A 218 -10.28 9.36 8.25
C LYS A 218 -10.01 8.07 9.01
N VAL A 219 -8.74 7.72 9.15
CA VAL A 219 -8.31 6.56 9.94
C VAL A 219 -8.53 6.84 11.42
N SER A 220 -9.31 6.00 12.08
CA SER A 220 -9.72 6.18 13.48
C SER A 220 -8.57 5.90 14.46
N ARG A 221 -8.73 6.39 15.70
CA ARG A 221 -7.82 6.06 16.82
C ARG A 221 -7.72 4.55 17.02
N GLY A 222 -6.54 4.10 17.45
CA GLY A 222 -6.25 2.68 17.63
C GLY A 222 -5.67 2.01 16.39
N ASN A 223 -5.76 2.63 15.22
CA ASN A 223 -5.03 2.20 14.05
C ASN A 223 -3.68 2.92 13.97
N SER A 224 -2.66 2.19 13.55
CA SER A 224 -1.30 2.69 13.32
C SER A 224 -0.97 2.65 11.85
N TRP A 225 -0.24 3.66 11.39
CA TRP A 225 0.35 3.71 10.06
C TRP A 225 1.82 4.04 10.19
N PHE A 226 2.65 3.34 9.42
CA PHE A 226 4.09 3.55 9.33
C PHE A 226 4.50 3.72 7.87
N ASP A 227 5.26 4.78 7.59
CA ASP A 227 6.05 4.94 6.37
C ASP A 227 7.47 4.42 6.67
N LEU A 228 7.83 3.27 6.09
CA LEU A 228 9.07 2.55 6.38
C LEU A 228 10.24 3.06 5.53
N GLY A 229 10.31 4.37 5.34
CA GLY A 229 11.28 5.03 4.48
C GLY A 229 12.59 5.44 5.16
N THR A 230 12.73 5.35 6.49
CA THR A 230 13.91 5.77 7.25
C THR A 230 14.35 4.70 8.24
N PHE A 231 15.60 4.78 8.75
CA PHE A 231 16.09 3.86 9.79
C PHE A 231 15.24 3.91 11.06
N GLU A 232 14.82 5.11 11.47
CA GLU A 232 14.01 5.31 12.66
C GLU A 232 12.62 4.69 12.51
N SER A 233 11.97 4.89 11.35
CA SER A 233 10.65 4.32 11.10
C SER A 233 10.70 2.80 10.97
N LEU A 234 11.75 2.25 10.35
CA LEU A 234 11.97 0.82 10.24
C LEU A 234 12.19 0.16 11.62
N LEU A 235 13.00 0.78 12.47
CA LEU A 235 13.23 0.32 13.85
C LEU A 235 11.95 0.41 14.67
N THR A 236 11.24 1.52 14.59
CA THR A 236 9.98 1.75 15.32
C THR A 236 8.92 0.71 14.93
N ALA A 237 8.73 0.47 13.65
CA ALA A 237 7.80 -0.54 13.17
C ALA A 237 8.22 -1.96 13.59
N SER A 238 9.51 -2.29 13.51
CA SER A 238 10.04 -3.60 13.96
C SER A 238 9.77 -3.84 15.45
N ASN A 239 10.01 -2.84 16.30
CA ASN A 239 9.71 -2.91 17.72
C ASN A 239 8.21 -3.03 17.99
N PHE A 240 7.39 -2.31 17.23
CA PHE A 240 5.94 -2.39 17.33
C PHE A 240 5.43 -3.80 16.99
N VAL A 241 5.87 -4.37 15.86
CA VAL A 241 5.50 -5.73 15.44
C VAL A 241 5.93 -6.74 16.49
N HIS A 242 7.20 -6.69 16.94
CA HIS A 242 7.71 -7.56 18.00
C HIS A 242 6.86 -7.49 19.26
N LEU A 243 6.51 -6.28 19.73
CA LEU A 243 5.72 -6.09 20.95
C LEU A 243 4.34 -6.75 20.86
N ILE A 244 3.66 -6.58 19.74
CA ILE A 244 2.31 -7.14 19.55
C ILE A 244 2.39 -8.65 19.37
N GLU A 245 3.28 -9.17 18.51
CA GLU A 245 3.44 -10.62 18.29
C GLU A 245 3.85 -11.36 19.55
N ALA A 246 4.80 -10.82 20.33
CA ALA A 246 5.24 -11.40 21.59
C ALA A 246 4.12 -11.45 22.66
N ARG A 247 3.18 -10.52 22.61
CA ARG A 247 2.07 -10.47 23.58
C ARG A 247 0.86 -11.29 23.17
N GLN A 248 0.52 -11.30 21.90
CA GLN A 248 -0.70 -11.94 21.41
C GLN A 248 -0.48 -13.34 20.86
N GLY A 249 0.77 -13.69 20.50
CA GLY A 249 1.07 -14.94 19.82
C GLY A 249 0.51 -15.01 18.38
N LEU A 250 0.14 -13.85 17.81
CA LEU A 250 -0.41 -13.74 16.46
C LEU A 250 0.54 -12.95 15.58
N GLN A 251 0.74 -13.40 14.36
CA GLN A 251 1.65 -12.74 13.42
C GLN A 251 0.96 -11.57 12.69
N ILE A 252 1.68 -10.44 12.62
CA ILE A 252 1.25 -9.25 11.88
C ILE A 252 1.91 -9.24 10.50
N GLY A 253 1.17 -8.85 9.46
CA GLY A 253 1.72 -8.76 8.11
C GLY A 253 2.17 -10.10 7.56
N ASN A 254 1.50 -11.18 7.97
CA ASN A 254 1.71 -12.52 7.45
C ASN A 254 0.66 -12.81 6.36
N PRO A 255 1.07 -13.04 5.09
CA PRO A 255 0.13 -13.33 4.00
C PRO A 255 -0.70 -14.60 4.22
N ILE A 256 -0.15 -15.61 4.91
CA ILE A 256 -0.86 -16.85 5.25
C ILE A 256 -2.01 -16.56 6.22
N GLU A 257 -1.74 -15.80 7.30
CA GLU A 257 -2.78 -15.43 8.26
C GLU A 257 -3.84 -14.55 7.61
N ALA A 258 -3.43 -13.61 6.73
CA ALA A 258 -4.37 -12.78 5.98
C ALA A 258 -5.27 -13.63 5.05
N ALA A 259 -4.71 -14.62 4.35
CA ALA A 259 -5.47 -15.52 3.48
C ALA A 259 -6.45 -16.39 4.26
N LYS A 260 -6.04 -16.87 5.44
CA LYS A 260 -6.91 -17.61 6.36
C LYS A 260 -8.07 -16.74 6.84
N GLU A 261 -7.80 -15.51 7.27
CA GLU A 261 -8.81 -14.60 7.84
C GLU A 261 -9.95 -14.28 6.85
N ILE A 262 -9.63 -14.19 5.54
CA ILE A 262 -10.66 -14.01 4.51
C ILE A 262 -11.20 -15.30 3.91
N GLY A 263 -10.78 -16.47 4.42
CA GLY A 263 -11.29 -17.77 4.02
C GLY A 263 -10.75 -18.31 2.70
N LEU A 264 -9.59 -17.85 2.23
CA LEU A 264 -8.92 -18.42 1.04
C LEU A 264 -8.29 -19.78 1.34
N ILE A 265 -7.81 -20.00 2.56
CA ILE A 265 -7.23 -21.24 3.04
C ILE A 265 -7.85 -21.63 4.40
N SER A 266 -7.83 -22.91 4.73
CA SER A 266 -8.31 -23.40 6.02
C SER A 266 -7.28 -23.18 7.15
N ASP A 267 -7.74 -23.27 8.41
CA ASP A 267 -6.86 -23.21 9.59
C ASP A 267 -5.73 -24.25 9.55
N LEU A 268 -6.06 -25.47 9.08
CA LEU A 268 -5.08 -26.58 9.00
C LEU A 268 -4.01 -26.29 7.95
N GLU A 269 -4.38 -25.75 6.78
CA GLU A 269 -3.44 -25.35 5.75
C GLU A 269 -2.54 -24.21 6.23
N ALA A 270 -3.13 -23.19 6.85
CA ALA A 270 -2.38 -22.08 7.42
C ALA A 270 -1.35 -22.55 8.47
N GLN A 271 -1.72 -23.46 9.36
CA GLN A 271 -0.81 -24.02 10.37
C GLN A 271 0.37 -24.75 9.72
N LYS A 272 0.12 -25.59 8.72
CA LYS A 272 1.19 -26.31 8.00
C LYS A 272 2.14 -25.36 7.28
N MET A 273 1.60 -24.34 6.60
CA MET A 273 2.38 -23.34 5.89
C MET A 273 3.21 -22.48 6.84
N ASN A 274 2.65 -22.04 7.96
CA ASN A 274 3.39 -21.26 8.96
C ASN A 274 4.59 -22.04 9.52
N LEU A 275 4.44 -23.35 9.78
CA LEU A 275 5.56 -24.21 10.18
C LEU A 275 6.63 -24.32 9.08
N SER A 276 6.25 -24.31 7.81
CA SER A 276 7.18 -24.40 6.67
C SER A 276 7.93 -23.08 6.43
N TYR A 277 7.21 -21.94 6.42
CA TYR A 277 7.77 -20.65 6.04
C TYR A 277 8.37 -19.85 7.19
N PHE A 278 7.81 -19.98 8.41
CA PHE A 278 8.19 -19.14 9.54
C PHE A 278 8.76 -19.92 10.74
N ASN A 279 8.80 -21.25 10.70
CA ASN A 279 9.29 -22.13 11.78
C ASN A 279 8.68 -21.84 13.16
N HIS A 280 7.39 -21.51 13.20
CA HIS A 280 6.66 -21.18 14.45
C HIS A 280 5.38 -21.99 14.62
#